data_1f720e4c22907c47c7f840cb4962b977
#
_entry.id   1f720e4c22907c47c7f840cb4962b977
#
_cell.length_a   1.000
_cell.length_b   1.000
_cell.length_c   1.000
_cell.angle_alpha   90.00
_cell.angle_beta   90.00
_cell.angle_gamma   90.00
#
_symmetry.space_group_name_H-M   'P 1'
#
loop_
_entity.id
_entity.type
_entity.pdbx_description
1 polymer ?
#
loop_
_entity_poly.entity_id
_entity_poly.type
_entity_poly.pdbx_seq_one_letter_code
_entity_poly.pdbx_strand_id
1 'polypeptide(L)'
;MVSRAAALVPLLILIACATAGPEGIAGRPAHHLPGGGFRNLDPGFARPSAWTRWTFILRRAMQSIAAPRHFEAPRVANDGAALRAVPPAPAITWIGHATLLVQVDGLGILTDPQWSDRAGPTSWLGPRRLGPPGLAFESLPRIDVVVISHDHFDHLDLPTVRRLAAAHDPLFLVPLGLREWFRDNGMPHVEELDWWREYQHRGVRFVCVPAQHFAQRSLWDANRRLWASWAIVGRERRLYFGGDTGYFDGFREAGRRLGPLDVAALAIGAYLPAEIMQAVHTTPEQAVQAFVDLDGRVMLGMHWGTFDLAEEPLDEPPVRMRAEFERRRLDPARAWIPKIGETRPW
;
A
#
# COMPACT_ATOMS: atom_id res chain seq x y z
N MET A 1 33.78 7.59 49.13
CA MET A 1 33.70 6.70 47.98
C MET A 1 32.67 5.62 48.30
N VAL A 2 31.45 5.75 47.83
CA VAL A 2 30.38 4.78 48.03
C VAL A 2 29.84 4.42 46.65
N SER A 3 30.15 3.18 46.24
CA SER A 3 29.70 2.56 45.00
C SER A 3 28.20 2.26 45.10
N ARG A 4 27.39 2.79 44.18
CA ARG A 4 26.00 2.38 43.98
C ARG A 4 25.95 1.37 42.85
N ALA A 5 25.73 0.11 43.19
CA ALA A 5 25.38 -0.92 42.24
C ALA A 5 23.92 -0.76 41.83
N ALA A 6 23.67 -0.56 40.56
CA ALA A 6 22.33 -0.57 39.98
C ALA A 6 21.92 -2.03 39.74
N ALA A 7 20.88 -2.47 40.42
CA ALA A 7 20.25 -3.78 40.20
C ALA A 7 19.33 -3.69 38.99
N LEU A 8 19.65 -4.44 37.92
CA LEU A 8 18.77 -4.72 36.81
C LEU A 8 17.75 -5.79 37.23
N VAL A 9 16.49 -5.40 37.31
CA VAL A 9 15.36 -6.34 37.49
C VAL A 9 14.88 -6.82 36.11
N PRO A 10 14.93 -8.11 35.80
CA PRO A 10 14.36 -8.61 34.56
C PRO A 10 12.83 -8.67 34.69
N LEU A 11 12.14 -7.93 33.85
CA LEU A 11 10.69 -7.98 33.70
C LEU A 11 10.32 -9.21 32.86
N LEU A 12 9.97 -10.30 33.54
CA LEU A 12 9.38 -11.50 32.93
C LEU A 12 7.93 -11.20 32.54
N ILE A 13 7.68 -11.00 31.25
CA ILE A 13 6.32 -10.93 30.71
C ILE A 13 5.89 -12.35 30.34
N LEU A 14 5.04 -12.94 31.16
CA LEU A 14 4.30 -14.17 30.83
C LEU A 14 3.27 -13.85 29.73
N ILE A 15 3.53 -14.33 28.52
CA ILE A 15 2.54 -14.32 27.43
C ILE A 15 1.72 -15.60 27.53
N ALA A 16 0.49 -15.50 28.00
CA ALA A 16 -0.48 -16.56 27.92
C ALA A 16 -0.93 -16.72 26.44
N CYS A 17 -0.56 -17.82 25.80
CA CYS A 17 -1.11 -18.22 24.52
C CYS A 17 -2.51 -18.79 24.74
N ALA A 18 -3.54 -18.01 24.46
CA ALA A 18 -4.88 -18.53 24.27
C ALA A 18 -5.05 -18.99 22.82
N THR A 19 -5.06 -20.29 22.58
CA THR A 19 -5.49 -20.89 21.33
C THR A 19 -7.01 -20.91 21.30
N ALA A 20 -7.62 -19.91 20.67
CA ALA A 20 -9.03 -19.93 20.31
C ALA A 20 -9.17 -20.51 18.90
N GLY A 21 -9.92 -21.60 18.76
CA GLY A 21 -10.28 -22.21 17.48
C GLY A 21 -11.19 -21.31 16.63
N PRO A 22 -11.44 -21.67 15.36
CA PRO A 22 -12.11 -20.79 14.40
C PRO A 22 -13.62 -20.86 14.49
N GLU A 23 -14.22 -20.25 15.51
CA GLU A 23 -15.65 -19.99 15.50
C GLU A 23 -15.87 -18.48 15.46
N GLY A 24 -16.30 -17.97 14.27
CA GLY A 24 -16.76 -16.60 14.13
C GLY A 24 -18.02 -16.37 14.95
N ILE A 25 -18.14 -15.20 15.59
CA ILE A 25 -19.39 -14.77 16.23
C ILE A 25 -20.48 -14.75 15.14
N ALA A 26 -21.61 -15.43 15.37
CA ALA A 26 -22.70 -15.51 14.43
C ALA A 26 -23.07 -14.11 13.89
N GLY A 27 -22.96 -13.92 12.56
CA GLY A 27 -23.31 -12.67 11.88
C GLY A 27 -22.15 -11.70 11.58
N ARG A 28 -20.90 -11.96 12.00
CA ARG A 28 -19.74 -11.14 11.63
C ARG A 28 -18.90 -11.80 10.54
N PRO A 29 -18.32 -11.02 9.60
CA PRO A 29 -17.39 -11.56 8.60
C PRO A 29 -16.20 -12.29 9.25
N ALA A 30 -15.70 -13.34 8.59
CA ALA A 30 -14.67 -14.22 9.13
C ALA A 30 -13.34 -13.52 9.47
N HIS A 31 -13.06 -12.38 8.86
CA HIS A 31 -11.86 -11.58 9.12
C HIS A 31 -11.96 -10.69 10.37
N HIS A 32 -13.12 -10.54 10.98
CA HIS A 32 -13.28 -9.82 12.25
C HIS A 32 -12.97 -10.72 13.44
N LEU A 33 -12.11 -10.24 14.34
CA LEU A 33 -11.76 -10.97 15.56
C LEU A 33 -12.79 -10.71 16.68
N PRO A 34 -13.12 -11.72 17.52
CA PRO A 34 -14.05 -11.56 18.63
C PRO A 34 -13.68 -10.44 19.62
N GLY A 35 -12.37 -10.26 19.87
CA GLY A 35 -11.83 -9.23 20.77
C GLY A 35 -11.60 -7.86 20.11
N GLY A 36 -12.08 -7.67 18.89
CA GLY A 36 -11.80 -6.51 18.06
C GLY A 36 -10.52 -6.67 17.24
N GLY A 37 -10.43 -5.91 16.13
CA GLY A 37 -9.37 -6.03 15.14
C GLY A 37 -9.64 -7.09 14.08
N PHE A 38 -8.63 -7.37 13.25
CA PHE A 38 -8.81 -8.10 12.00
C PHE A 38 -7.74 -9.17 11.79
N ARG A 39 -8.03 -10.13 10.90
CA ARG A 39 -7.12 -11.21 10.47
C ARG A 39 -7.21 -11.43 8.96
N ASN A 40 -6.17 -12.04 8.38
CA ASN A 40 -6.20 -12.52 7.01
C ASN A 40 -7.17 -13.70 6.85
N LEU A 41 -7.68 -13.87 5.62
CA LEU A 41 -8.62 -14.95 5.31
C LEU A 41 -7.92 -16.28 4.99
N ASP A 42 -6.67 -16.22 4.51
CA ASP A 42 -5.89 -17.42 4.22
C ASP A 42 -5.57 -18.18 5.52
N PRO A 43 -6.08 -19.41 5.68
CA PRO A 43 -5.77 -20.20 6.87
C PRO A 43 -4.30 -20.63 6.96
N GLY A 44 -3.58 -20.64 5.83
CA GLY A 44 -2.14 -20.88 5.77
C GLY A 44 -1.28 -19.66 6.12
N PHE A 45 -1.88 -18.51 6.32
CA PHE A 45 -1.14 -17.28 6.65
C PHE A 45 -0.45 -17.40 8.01
N ALA A 46 0.87 -17.39 7.99
CA ALA A 46 1.70 -17.38 9.19
C ALA A 46 2.61 -16.15 9.21
N ARG A 47 2.45 -15.29 10.23
CA ARG A 47 3.42 -14.21 10.46
C ARG A 47 4.69 -14.77 11.09
N PRO A 48 5.86 -14.27 10.68
CA PRO A 48 7.12 -14.55 11.39
C PRO A 48 7.02 -14.18 12.87
N SER A 49 7.82 -14.83 13.71
CA SER A 49 7.84 -14.53 15.14
C SER A 49 8.13 -13.04 15.40
N ALA A 50 7.69 -12.53 16.54
CA ALA A 50 7.99 -11.14 16.91
C ALA A 50 9.51 -10.92 16.96
N TRP A 51 10.28 -11.89 17.46
CA TRP A 51 11.75 -11.82 17.50
C TRP A 51 12.36 -11.68 16.10
N THR A 52 11.93 -12.50 15.14
CA THR A 52 12.40 -12.45 13.74
C THR A 52 12.12 -11.09 13.10
N ARG A 53 10.92 -10.54 13.32
CA ARG A 53 10.56 -9.21 12.81
C ARG A 53 11.38 -8.08 13.45
N TRP A 54 11.57 -8.12 14.77
CA TRP A 54 12.35 -7.11 15.48
C TRP A 54 13.83 -7.14 15.08
N THR A 55 14.42 -8.30 14.95
CA THR A 55 15.83 -8.43 14.50
C THR A 55 15.99 -7.94 13.07
N PHE A 56 15.02 -8.19 12.19
CA PHE A 56 15.02 -7.64 10.84
C PHE A 56 14.95 -6.10 10.86
N ILE A 57 13.98 -5.51 11.57
CA ILE A 57 13.84 -4.06 11.66
C ILE A 57 15.12 -3.41 12.19
N LEU A 58 15.70 -3.96 13.26
CA LEU A 58 16.93 -3.44 13.84
C LEU A 58 18.10 -3.54 12.87
N ARG A 59 18.27 -4.69 12.19
CA ARG A 59 19.29 -4.90 11.17
C ARG A 59 19.14 -3.89 10.04
N ARG A 60 17.92 -3.70 9.50
CA ARG A 60 17.65 -2.74 8.44
C ARG A 60 17.93 -1.29 8.88
N ALA A 61 17.54 -0.92 10.10
CA ALA A 61 17.85 0.40 10.66
C ALA A 61 19.37 0.63 10.75
N MET A 62 20.12 -0.34 11.25
CA MET A 62 21.59 -0.26 11.32
C MET A 62 22.23 -0.18 9.92
N GLN A 63 21.77 -0.99 8.97
CA GLN A 63 22.27 -0.96 7.59
C GLN A 63 22.00 0.38 6.91
N SER A 64 20.81 0.95 7.09
CA SER A 64 20.46 2.24 6.49
C SER A 64 21.30 3.41 7.00
N ILE A 65 21.91 3.27 8.19
CA ILE A 65 22.82 4.26 8.76
C ILE A 65 24.27 3.97 8.34
N ALA A 66 24.73 2.72 8.48
CA ALA A 66 26.13 2.34 8.27
C ALA A 66 26.50 2.21 6.79
N ALA A 67 25.57 1.75 5.95
CA ALA A 67 25.78 1.51 4.52
C ALA A 67 24.49 1.82 3.74
N PRO A 68 24.10 3.11 3.61
CA PRO A 68 22.89 3.47 2.89
C PRO A 68 23.01 3.07 1.43
N ARG A 69 21.99 2.38 0.91
CA ARG A 69 21.93 2.05 -0.52
C ARG A 69 21.50 3.28 -1.31
N HIS A 70 22.16 3.51 -2.43
CA HIS A 70 21.83 4.58 -3.36
C HIS A 70 21.25 3.97 -4.62
N PHE A 71 20.15 4.51 -5.08
CA PHE A 71 19.50 4.13 -6.32
C PHE A 71 18.69 5.30 -6.86
N GLU A 72 18.89 5.58 -8.13
CA GLU A 72 18.08 6.57 -8.84
C GLU A 72 17.10 5.83 -9.75
N ALA A 73 15.86 5.67 -9.29
CA ALA A 73 14.81 5.10 -10.10
C ALA A 73 14.63 5.94 -11.38
N PRO A 74 14.36 5.31 -12.54
CA PRO A 74 14.07 6.04 -13.76
C PRO A 74 12.92 7.04 -13.54
N ARG A 75 13.09 8.27 -14.04
CA ARG A 75 12.12 9.34 -13.85
C ARG A 75 11.98 10.24 -15.07
N VAL A 76 10.86 10.91 -15.14
CA VAL A 76 10.57 11.94 -16.15
C VAL A 76 10.13 13.22 -15.43
N ALA A 77 10.47 14.36 -16.03
CA ALA A 77 9.96 15.64 -15.53
C ALA A 77 8.45 15.72 -15.77
N ASN A 78 7.72 16.13 -14.73
CA ASN A 78 6.27 16.36 -14.80
C ASN A 78 5.93 17.60 -13.98
N ASP A 79 5.49 18.66 -14.64
CA ASP A 79 5.09 19.91 -14.01
C ASP A 79 3.58 19.96 -13.70
N GLY A 80 2.84 18.90 -14.02
CA GLY A 80 1.39 18.80 -13.83
C GLY A 80 0.56 19.62 -14.80
N ALA A 81 1.15 20.34 -15.74
CA ALA A 81 0.38 21.21 -16.65
C ALA A 81 -0.68 20.45 -17.45
N ALA A 82 -0.29 19.30 -18.03
CA ALA A 82 -1.21 18.45 -18.78
C ALA A 82 -2.30 17.80 -17.89
N LEU A 83 -2.04 17.63 -16.61
CA LEU A 83 -2.96 16.99 -15.65
C LEU A 83 -4.07 17.95 -15.18
N ARG A 84 -3.91 19.26 -15.39
CA ARG A 84 -4.88 20.30 -15.01
C ARG A 84 -5.92 20.61 -16.09
N ALA A 85 -5.91 19.88 -17.21
CA ALA A 85 -6.94 20.04 -18.25
C ALA A 85 -8.35 19.75 -17.69
N VAL A 86 -9.36 20.47 -18.18
CA VAL A 86 -10.75 20.33 -17.74
C VAL A 86 -11.64 20.10 -18.97
N PRO A 87 -12.39 18.98 -19.03
CA PRO A 87 -12.34 17.82 -18.14
C PRO A 87 -11.01 17.05 -18.26
N PRO A 88 -10.53 16.44 -17.19
CA PRO A 88 -9.31 15.64 -17.26
C PRO A 88 -9.54 14.41 -18.14
N ALA A 89 -8.60 14.15 -19.04
CA ALA A 89 -8.60 12.89 -19.78
C ALA A 89 -8.26 11.73 -18.85
N PRO A 90 -8.81 10.50 -19.08
CA PRO A 90 -8.43 9.34 -18.31
C PRO A 90 -6.93 9.09 -18.39
N ALA A 91 -6.24 9.19 -17.25
CA ALA A 91 -4.79 9.02 -17.16
C ALA A 91 -4.37 8.51 -15.78
N ILE A 92 -3.24 7.83 -15.74
CA ILE A 92 -2.58 7.43 -14.50
C ILE A 92 -1.17 8.00 -14.50
N THR A 93 -0.80 8.69 -13.42
CA THR A 93 0.56 9.18 -13.15
C THR A 93 1.14 8.46 -11.97
N TRP A 94 2.33 7.86 -12.11
CA TRP A 94 3.05 7.29 -10.98
C TRP A 94 3.91 8.35 -10.29
N ILE A 95 3.53 8.71 -9.08
CA ILE A 95 4.25 9.73 -8.29
C ILE A 95 5.42 9.11 -7.52
N GLY A 96 5.33 7.80 -7.26
CA GLY A 96 6.34 7.00 -6.57
C GLY A 96 5.72 6.13 -5.50
N HIS A 97 6.39 5.03 -5.14
CA HIS A 97 5.92 4.03 -4.20
C HIS A 97 4.54 3.47 -4.59
N ALA A 98 3.55 3.58 -3.70
CA ALA A 98 2.15 3.22 -3.94
C ALA A 98 1.28 4.44 -4.29
N THR A 99 1.89 5.61 -4.51
CA THR A 99 1.16 6.85 -4.83
C THR A 99 0.94 6.95 -6.34
N LEU A 100 -0.31 6.78 -6.75
CA LEU A 100 -0.81 7.03 -8.09
C LEU A 100 -1.77 8.21 -8.08
N LEU A 101 -1.67 9.08 -9.09
CA LEU A 101 -2.75 9.99 -9.44
C LEU A 101 -3.54 9.35 -10.58
N VAL A 102 -4.80 9.03 -10.31
CA VAL A 102 -5.74 8.42 -11.26
C VAL A 102 -6.77 9.45 -11.64
N GLN A 103 -6.86 9.77 -12.93
CA GLN A 103 -7.89 10.64 -13.48
C GLN A 103 -8.89 9.79 -14.26
N VAL A 104 -10.15 9.79 -13.82
CA VAL A 104 -11.24 9.01 -14.43
C VAL A 104 -12.58 9.70 -14.18
N ASP A 105 -13.43 9.74 -15.19
CA ASP A 105 -14.80 10.32 -15.14
C ASP A 105 -14.85 11.74 -14.54
N GLY A 106 -13.81 12.55 -14.77
CA GLY A 106 -13.71 13.90 -14.26
C GLY A 106 -13.28 14.02 -12.80
N LEU A 107 -12.88 12.91 -12.16
CA LEU A 107 -12.31 12.91 -10.81
C LEU A 107 -10.79 12.81 -10.84
N GLY A 108 -10.15 13.54 -9.91
CA GLY A 108 -8.77 13.31 -9.50
C GLY A 108 -8.73 12.46 -8.24
N ILE A 109 -8.09 11.29 -8.32
CA ILE A 109 -8.04 10.30 -7.23
C ILE A 109 -6.58 10.04 -6.90
N LEU A 110 -6.20 10.09 -5.62
CA LEU A 110 -4.88 9.66 -5.15
C LEU A 110 -4.98 8.33 -4.41
N THR A 111 -4.01 7.45 -4.65
CA THR A 111 -3.79 6.24 -3.84
C THR A 111 -2.61 6.45 -2.91
N ASP A 112 -2.74 6.03 -1.65
CA ASP A 112 -1.68 6.01 -0.62
C ASP A 112 -0.71 7.20 -0.74
N PRO A 113 -1.18 8.44 -0.55
CA PRO A 113 -0.40 9.64 -0.85
C PRO A 113 0.76 9.82 0.12
N GLN A 114 1.99 9.85 -0.42
CA GLN A 114 3.22 9.94 0.34
C GLN A 114 4.20 10.94 -0.33
N TRP A 115 4.37 12.13 0.29
CA TRP A 115 5.30 13.18 -0.16
C TRP A 115 6.42 13.46 0.83
N SER A 116 6.33 12.94 2.08
CA SER A 116 7.40 13.14 3.07
C SER A 116 8.71 12.51 2.65
N ASP A 117 9.83 13.07 3.11
CA ASP A 117 11.18 12.56 2.86
C ASP A 117 11.45 11.20 3.51
N ARG A 118 10.62 10.82 4.50
CA ARG A 118 10.75 9.55 5.21
C ARG A 118 9.40 8.87 5.40
N ALA A 119 9.43 7.56 5.27
CA ALA A 119 8.32 6.69 5.65
C ALA A 119 8.48 6.31 7.14
N GLY A 120 7.96 7.15 8.01
CA GLY A 120 8.15 6.94 9.45
C GLY A 120 7.27 7.82 10.33
N PRO A 121 7.28 7.57 11.66
CA PRO A 121 6.43 8.31 12.60
C PRO A 121 6.86 9.77 12.79
N THR A 122 8.07 10.13 12.37
CA THR A 122 8.63 11.48 12.49
C THR A 122 9.45 11.82 11.23
N SER A 123 9.79 13.10 11.05
CA SER A 123 10.62 13.56 9.93
C SER A 123 12.07 13.06 9.94
N TRP A 124 12.52 12.47 11.03
CA TRP A 124 13.90 11.97 11.16
C TRP A 124 14.00 10.46 11.35
N LEU A 125 12.89 9.74 11.57
CA LEU A 125 12.85 8.29 11.76
C LEU A 125 12.17 7.59 10.57
N GLY A 126 12.67 6.43 10.19
CA GLY A 126 12.17 5.60 9.09
C GLY A 126 13.02 5.72 7.82
N PRO A 127 12.77 4.85 6.85
CA PRO A 127 13.47 4.83 5.56
C PRO A 127 13.37 6.17 4.85
N ARG A 128 14.51 6.65 4.31
CA ARG A 128 14.54 7.89 3.54
C ARG A 128 14.12 7.61 2.10
N ARG A 129 13.42 8.57 1.51
CA ARG A 129 13.10 8.55 0.08
C ARG A 129 14.39 8.62 -0.76
N LEU A 130 14.50 7.76 -1.77
CA LEU A 130 15.65 7.66 -2.66
C LEU A 130 15.73 8.80 -3.68
N GLY A 131 14.62 9.48 -3.94
CA GLY A 131 14.55 10.64 -4.83
C GLY A 131 13.23 11.40 -4.64
N PRO A 132 13.07 12.62 -5.20
CA PRO A 132 11.87 13.42 -5.01
C PRO A 132 10.61 12.71 -5.58
N PRO A 133 9.38 13.08 -5.14
CA PRO A 133 8.15 12.66 -5.78
C PRO A 133 8.14 13.00 -7.28
N GLY A 134 7.46 12.18 -8.09
CA GLY A 134 7.38 12.37 -9.54
C GLY A 134 6.55 13.56 -9.98
N LEU A 135 5.78 14.12 -9.05
CA LEU A 135 5.02 15.36 -9.22
C LEU A 135 5.12 16.14 -7.93
N ALA A 136 5.46 17.44 -8.02
CA ALA A 136 5.43 18.32 -6.86
C ALA A 136 4.00 18.43 -6.32
N PHE A 137 3.85 18.54 -5.01
CA PHE A 137 2.54 18.62 -4.38
C PHE A 137 1.73 19.83 -4.92
N GLU A 138 2.40 20.96 -5.12
CA GLU A 138 1.83 22.22 -5.65
C GLU A 138 1.40 22.10 -7.12
N SER A 139 1.90 21.09 -7.82
CA SER A 139 1.57 20.80 -9.23
C SER A 139 0.39 19.85 -9.38
N LEU A 140 -0.16 19.33 -8.28
CA LEU A 140 -1.34 18.47 -8.31
C LEU A 140 -2.53 19.19 -8.97
N PRO A 141 -3.31 18.50 -9.81
CA PRO A 141 -4.64 18.97 -10.16
C PRO A 141 -5.57 18.90 -8.95
N ARG A 142 -6.83 19.28 -9.12
CA ARG A 142 -7.84 19.05 -8.08
C ARG A 142 -7.88 17.56 -7.71
N ILE A 143 -7.87 17.29 -6.41
CA ILE A 143 -8.05 15.95 -5.85
C ILE A 143 -9.43 15.88 -5.20
N ASP A 144 -10.27 14.96 -5.70
CA ASP A 144 -11.65 14.76 -5.24
C ASP A 144 -11.74 13.62 -4.22
N VAL A 145 -10.91 12.57 -4.40
CA VAL A 145 -10.92 11.36 -3.55
C VAL A 145 -9.49 10.92 -3.25
N VAL A 146 -9.28 10.43 -2.04
CA VAL A 146 -8.06 9.73 -1.63
C VAL A 146 -8.44 8.35 -1.13
N VAL A 147 -7.85 7.28 -1.68
CA VAL A 147 -7.99 5.93 -1.15
C VAL A 147 -6.73 5.54 -0.37
N ILE A 148 -6.91 4.98 0.82
CA ILE A 148 -5.82 4.46 1.67
C ILE A 148 -5.94 2.95 1.74
N SER A 149 -4.87 2.23 1.45
CA SER A 149 -4.86 0.77 1.54
C SER A 149 -4.75 0.27 2.98
N HIS A 150 -3.85 0.86 3.76
CA HIS A 150 -3.62 0.50 5.16
C HIS A 150 -2.83 1.60 5.89
N ASP A 151 -2.53 1.38 7.15
CA ASP A 151 -2.01 2.41 8.04
C ASP A 151 -0.48 2.48 8.18
N HIS A 152 0.32 1.71 7.42
CA HIS A 152 1.78 1.83 7.47
C HIS A 152 2.24 3.22 7.04
N PHE A 153 3.42 3.64 7.53
CA PHE A 153 3.93 5.01 7.36
C PHE A 153 4.31 5.38 5.92
N ASP A 154 4.56 4.40 5.08
CA ASP A 154 4.85 4.56 3.65
C ASP A 154 3.59 4.61 2.77
N HIS A 155 2.40 4.36 3.35
CA HIS A 155 1.09 4.42 2.70
C HIS A 155 0.18 5.49 3.29
N LEU A 156 0.23 5.70 4.60
CA LEU A 156 -0.54 6.74 5.31
C LEU A 156 0.43 7.77 5.93
N ASP A 157 0.79 8.77 5.14
CA ASP A 157 1.69 9.87 5.51
C ASP A 157 0.88 11.03 6.10
N LEU A 158 0.91 11.20 7.43
CA LEU A 158 0.13 12.20 8.13
C LEU A 158 0.38 13.65 7.62
N PRO A 159 1.64 14.09 7.40
CA PRO A 159 1.88 15.42 6.83
C PRO A 159 1.21 15.61 5.47
N THR A 160 1.28 14.60 4.61
CA THR A 160 0.69 14.66 3.25
C THR A 160 -0.83 14.69 3.30
N VAL A 161 -1.49 13.81 4.06
CA VAL A 161 -2.96 13.78 4.11
C VAL A 161 -3.54 15.05 4.75
N ARG A 162 -2.85 15.65 5.73
CA ARG A 162 -3.23 16.96 6.28
C ARG A 162 -3.10 18.09 5.24
N ARG A 163 -2.02 18.09 4.44
CA ARG A 163 -1.87 19.06 3.34
C ARG A 163 -2.97 18.90 2.30
N LEU A 164 -3.31 17.65 1.95
CA LEU A 164 -4.40 17.36 1.01
C LEU A 164 -5.75 17.85 1.55
N ALA A 165 -6.05 17.59 2.82
CA ALA A 165 -7.26 18.08 3.45
C ALA A 165 -7.35 19.61 3.40
N ALA A 166 -6.27 20.31 3.71
CA ALA A 166 -6.23 21.77 3.70
C ALA A 166 -6.31 22.38 2.29
N ALA A 167 -5.70 21.74 1.27
CA ALA A 167 -5.60 22.31 -0.07
C ALA A 167 -6.74 21.90 -1.00
N HIS A 168 -7.29 20.69 -0.85
CA HIS A 168 -8.23 20.09 -1.80
C HIS A 168 -9.55 19.66 -1.15
N ASP A 169 -9.58 19.46 0.17
CA ASP A 169 -10.71 18.93 0.95
C ASP A 169 -11.33 17.65 0.32
N PRO A 170 -10.52 16.62 0.01
CA PRO A 170 -10.98 15.42 -0.66
C PRO A 170 -11.80 14.54 0.27
N LEU A 171 -12.62 13.66 -0.31
CA LEU A 171 -13.17 12.53 0.42
C LEU A 171 -12.08 11.47 0.64
N PHE A 172 -11.79 11.12 1.89
CA PHE A 172 -10.91 10.00 2.23
C PHE A 172 -11.73 8.71 2.33
N LEU A 173 -11.38 7.70 1.53
CA LEU A 173 -11.93 6.34 1.61
C LEU A 173 -10.87 5.44 2.24
N VAL A 174 -11.22 4.83 3.36
CA VAL A 174 -10.24 4.10 4.19
C VAL A 174 -10.81 2.76 4.65
N PRO A 175 -9.97 1.75 4.97
CA PRO A 175 -10.42 0.53 5.61
C PRO A 175 -10.95 0.78 7.03
N LEU A 176 -11.78 -0.15 7.53
CA LEU A 176 -12.36 -0.09 8.88
C LEU A 176 -11.32 0.19 9.98
N GLY A 177 -11.72 1.02 10.94
CA GLY A 177 -10.92 1.41 12.11
C GLY A 177 -10.02 2.62 11.87
N LEU A 178 -10.02 3.22 10.67
CA LEU A 178 -9.25 4.43 10.36
C LEU A 178 -10.05 5.72 10.48
N ARG A 179 -11.38 5.70 10.48
CA ARG A 179 -12.23 6.91 10.54
C ARG A 179 -11.90 7.79 11.75
N GLU A 180 -11.79 7.20 12.94
CA GLU A 180 -11.48 7.94 14.17
C GLU A 180 -10.10 8.59 14.07
N TRP A 181 -9.09 7.85 13.60
CA TRP A 181 -7.74 8.40 13.39
C TRP A 181 -7.75 9.61 12.46
N PHE A 182 -8.51 9.58 11.36
CA PHE A 182 -8.64 10.73 10.44
C PHE A 182 -9.31 11.92 11.12
N ARG A 183 -10.42 11.70 11.85
CA ARG A 183 -11.14 12.75 12.56
C ARG A 183 -10.28 13.41 13.65
N ASP A 184 -9.58 12.62 14.43
CA ASP A 184 -8.67 13.10 15.49
C ASP A 184 -7.50 13.91 14.93
N ASN A 185 -7.15 13.70 13.66
CA ASN A 185 -6.15 14.47 12.94
C ASN A 185 -6.70 15.63 12.12
N GLY A 186 -7.98 16.01 12.31
CA GLY A 186 -8.61 17.17 11.69
C GLY A 186 -9.13 16.94 10.27
N MET A 187 -9.36 15.71 9.86
CA MET A 187 -9.85 15.33 8.53
C MET A 187 -11.23 14.64 8.64
N PRO A 188 -12.32 15.43 8.73
CA PRO A 188 -13.67 14.89 8.97
C PRO A 188 -14.30 14.24 7.73
N HIS A 189 -13.88 14.60 6.51
CA HIS A 189 -14.40 14.06 5.25
C HIS A 189 -13.82 12.65 4.98
N VAL A 190 -14.19 11.69 5.82
CA VAL A 190 -13.69 10.30 5.76
C VAL A 190 -14.83 9.31 5.87
N GLU A 191 -14.78 8.30 4.97
CA GLU A 191 -15.64 7.14 5.00
C GLU A 191 -14.80 5.88 5.12
N GLU A 192 -15.18 4.99 6.03
CA GLU A 192 -14.50 3.72 6.21
C GLU A 192 -15.35 2.56 5.70
N LEU A 193 -14.70 1.62 5.02
CA LEU A 193 -15.33 0.47 4.41
C LEU A 193 -14.73 -0.84 4.92
N ASP A 194 -15.59 -1.82 5.06
CA ASP A 194 -15.21 -3.23 5.24
C ASP A 194 -14.93 -3.87 3.87
N TRP A 195 -14.28 -5.03 3.85
CA TRP A 195 -14.07 -5.81 2.64
C TRP A 195 -15.38 -6.11 1.91
N TRP A 196 -15.34 -5.93 0.60
CA TRP A 196 -16.48 -6.07 -0.31
C TRP A 196 -17.60 -5.04 -0.12
N ARG A 197 -17.38 -4.02 0.75
CA ARG A 197 -18.26 -2.85 0.77
C ARG A 197 -17.79 -1.85 -0.27
N GLU A 198 -18.73 -1.06 -0.73
CA GLU A 198 -18.50 -0.07 -1.77
C GLU A 198 -19.07 1.29 -1.41
N TYR A 199 -18.47 2.31 -1.97
CA TYR A 199 -18.92 3.70 -1.90
C TYR A 199 -19.01 4.27 -3.30
N GLN A 200 -20.07 5.04 -3.57
CA GLN A 200 -20.23 5.75 -4.83
C GLN A 200 -19.99 7.23 -4.64
N HIS A 201 -19.11 7.82 -5.46
CA HIS A 201 -18.86 9.24 -5.49
C HIS A 201 -18.88 9.76 -6.91
N ARG A 202 -19.85 10.65 -7.23
CA ARG A 202 -20.00 11.31 -8.54
C ARG A 202 -19.97 10.34 -9.74
N GLY A 203 -20.57 9.17 -9.58
CA GLY A 203 -20.69 8.16 -10.64
C GLY A 203 -19.54 7.15 -10.71
N VAL A 204 -18.46 7.33 -9.95
CA VAL A 204 -17.38 6.35 -9.77
C VAL A 204 -17.65 5.52 -8.53
N ARG A 205 -17.51 4.20 -8.65
CA ARG A 205 -17.69 3.23 -7.57
C ARG A 205 -16.33 2.78 -7.04
N PHE A 206 -16.15 2.87 -5.75
CA PHE A 206 -14.96 2.45 -5.01
C PHE A 206 -15.31 1.21 -4.20
N VAL A 207 -14.62 0.11 -4.44
CA VAL A 207 -14.83 -1.15 -3.74
C VAL A 207 -13.62 -1.45 -2.87
N CYS A 208 -13.85 -1.65 -1.56
CA CYS A 208 -12.83 -2.13 -0.63
C CYS A 208 -12.65 -3.63 -0.83
N VAL A 209 -11.48 -4.06 -1.30
CA VAL A 209 -11.21 -5.45 -1.69
C VAL A 209 -10.28 -6.11 -0.67
N PRO A 210 -10.51 -7.39 -0.29
CA PRO A 210 -9.58 -8.11 0.58
C PRO A 210 -8.15 -8.09 0.09
N ALA A 211 -7.21 -7.92 1.03
CA ALA A 211 -5.78 -8.06 0.83
C ALA A 211 -5.18 -8.96 1.90
N GLN A 212 -4.00 -9.52 1.66
CA GLN A 212 -3.27 -10.32 2.62
C GLN A 212 -2.08 -9.54 3.17
N HIS A 213 -2.33 -8.79 4.23
CA HIS A 213 -1.34 -7.89 4.83
C HIS A 213 -1.55 -7.76 6.34
N PHE A 214 -1.19 -6.63 6.91
CA PHE A 214 -1.43 -6.28 8.30
C PHE A 214 -1.44 -4.75 8.46
N ALA A 215 -1.92 -4.29 9.60
CA ALA A 215 -1.93 -2.88 9.98
C ALA A 215 -1.19 -2.72 11.31
N GLN A 216 -0.34 -1.70 11.43
CA GLN A 216 0.35 -1.35 12.68
C GLN A 216 1.06 0.00 12.56
N ARG A 217 0.75 0.96 13.45
CA ARG A 217 1.46 2.23 13.58
C ARG A 217 2.13 2.41 14.94
N SER A 218 1.78 1.58 15.92
CA SER A 218 2.34 1.61 17.27
C SER A 218 2.62 0.19 17.77
N LEU A 219 3.25 0.08 18.96
CA LEU A 219 3.51 -1.23 19.56
C LEU A 219 2.23 -1.94 20.01
N TRP A 220 1.11 -1.22 20.14
CA TRP A 220 -0.11 -1.67 20.81
C TRP A 220 -1.34 -1.82 19.89
N ASP A 221 -1.23 -1.39 18.63
CA ASP A 221 -2.36 -1.33 17.70
C ASP A 221 -2.31 -2.33 16.55
N ALA A 222 -1.49 -3.39 16.67
CA ALA A 222 -1.36 -4.41 15.65
C ALA A 222 -2.74 -4.98 15.26
N ASN A 223 -3.07 -4.88 13.96
CA ASN A 223 -4.31 -5.36 13.35
C ASN A 223 -5.60 -4.78 13.99
N ARG A 224 -5.51 -3.65 14.67
CA ARG A 224 -6.70 -2.93 15.16
C ARG A 224 -7.45 -2.22 14.04
N ARG A 225 -6.79 -1.93 12.94
CA ARG A 225 -7.32 -1.37 11.71
C ARG A 225 -7.24 -2.39 10.59
N LEU A 226 -8.17 -2.34 9.68
CA LEU A 226 -8.19 -3.23 8.51
C LEU A 226 -7.19 -2.73 7.45
N TRP A 227 -6.80 -3.60 6.54
CA TRP A 227 -6.03 -3.34 5.33
C TRP A 227 -6.84 -3.78 4.12
N ALA A 228 -6.61 -3.17 2.95
CA ALA A 228 -7.39 -3.46 1.76
C ALA A 228 -6.63 -3.14 0.48
N SER A 229 -7.02 -3.80 -0.60
CA SER A 229 -6.89 -3.30 -1.95
C SER A 229 -8.13 -2.49 -2.32
N TRP A 230 -8.09 -1.74 -3.42
CA TRP A 230 -9.22 -0.96 -3.90
C TRP A 230 -9.50 -1.24 -5.37
N ALA A 231 -10.78 -1.38 -5.73
CA ALA A 231 -11.18 -1.27 -7.12
C ALA A 231 -11.87 0.08 -7.35
N ILE A 232 -11.38 0.82 -8.34
CA ILE A 232 -11.92 2.10 -8.79
C ILE A 232 -12.63 1.82 -10.12
N VAL A 233 -13.96 1.88 -10.10
CA VAL A 233 -14.81 1.47 -11.23
C VAL A 233 -15.56 2.68 -11.75
N GLY A 234 -15.04 3.27 -12.80
CA GLY A 234 -15.69 4.31 -13.58
C GLY A 234 -16.69 3.75 -14.60
N ARG A 235 -17.20 4.63 -15.48
CA ARG A 235 -18.19 4.24 -16.52
C ARG A 235 -17.61 3.27 -17.52
N GLU A 236 -16.38 3.52 -17.99
CA GLU A 236 -15.70 2.74 -19.03
C GLU A 236 -14.38 2.13 -18.54
N ARG A 237 -13.82 2.61 -17.45
CA ARG A 237 -12.49 2.26 -16.97
C ARG A 237 -12.54 1.65 -15.57
N ARG A 238 -11.75 0.58 -15.39
CA ARG A 238 -11.65 -0.14 -14.12
C ARG A 238 -10.20 -0.34 -13.73
N LEU A 239 -9.85 0.18 -12.58
CA LEU A 239 -8.51 0.03 -12.01
C LEU A 239 -8.60 -0.78 -10.72
N TYR A 240 -7.70 -1.75 -10.58
CA TYR A 240 -7.40 -2.41 -9.32
C TYR A 240 -6.11 -1.83 -8.74
N PHE A 241 -6.17 -1.30 -7.54
CA PHE A 241 -5.03 -0.84 -6.75
C PHE A 241 -4.77 -1.85 -5.64
N GLY A 242 -3.66 -2.57 -5.73
CA GLY A 242 -3.31 -3.66 -4.82
C GLY A 242 -2.98 -3.20 -3.40
N GLY A 243 -2.44 -1.97 -3.23
CA GLY A 243 -1.75 -1.64 -1.99
C GLY A 243 -0.64 -2.63 -1.71
N ASP A 244 -0.44 -3.00 -0.44
CA ASP A 244 0.45 -4.08 -0.04
C ASP A 244 -0.32 -5.35 0.23
N THR A 245 0.16 -6.46 -0.32
CA THR A 245 -0.45 -7.76 -0.15
C THR A 245 0.50 -8.91 -0.50
N GLY A 246 0.49 -9.98 0.27
CA GLY A 246 1.00 -11.27 -0.17
C GLY A 246 0.08 -11.89 -1.21
N TYR A 247 0.59 -12.88 -1.96
CA TYR A 247 -0.23 -13.60 -2.92
C TYR A 247 -1.20 -14.57 -2.19
N PHE A 248 -2.48 -14.54 -2.59
CA PHE A 248 -3.54 -15.39 -2.06
C PHE A 248 -4.70 -15.54 -3.06
N ASP A 249 -5.62 -16.47 -2.79
CA ASP A 249 -6.74 -16.77 -3.71
C ASP A 249 -7.76 -15.63 -3.90
N GLY A 250 -7.69 -14.60 -3.05
CA GLY A 250 -8.54 -13.42 -3.17
C GLY A 250 -8.39 -12.66 -4.48
N PHE A 251 -7.25 -12.79 -5.17
CA PHE A 251 -7.07 -12.20 -6.51
C PHE A 251 -8.01 -12.81 -7.55
N ARG A 252 -8.19 -14.14 -7.54
CA ARG A 252 -9.16 -14.81 -8.42
C ARG A 252 -10.60 -14.41 -8.12
N GLU A 253 -10.92 -14.26 -6.83
CA GLU A 253 -12.25 -13.79 -6.44
C GLU A 253 -12.47 -12.35 -6.91
N ALA A 254 -11.48 -11.46 -6.74
CA ALA A 254 -11.54 -10.08 -7.22
C ALA A 254 -11.71 -10.02 -8.74
N GLY A 255 -10.94 -10.83 -9.50
CA GLY A 255 -11.09 -10.94 -10.97
C GLY A 255 -12.50 -11.35 -11.39
N ARG A 256 -13.08 -12.38 -10.75
CA ARG A 256 -14.45 -12.82 -11.04
C ARG A 256 -15.52 -11.76 -10.72
N ARG A 257 -15.36 -10.99 -9.64
CA ARG A 257 -16.35 -10.00 -9.20
C ARG A 257 -16.25 -8.67 -9.93
N LEU A 258 -15.04 -8.26 -10.31
CA LEU A 258 -14.75 -6.90 -10.75
C LEU A 258 -14.23 -6.82 -12.19
N GLY A 259 -13.72 -7.95 -12.72
CA GLY A 259 -13.10 -8.01 -14.05
C GLY A 259 -14.10 -7.88 -15.21
N PRO A 260 -13.58 -7.71 -16.43
CA PRO A 260 -12.18 -7.46 -16.72
C PRO A 260 -11.72 -6.09 -16.22
N LEU A 261 -10.46 -5.99 -15.80
CA LEU A 261 -9.84 -4.76 -15.30
C LEU A 261 -8.95 -4.15 -16.38
N ASP A 262 -9.05 -2.85 -16.63
CA ASP A 262 -8.19 -2.17 -17.61
C ASP A 262 -6.74 -2.07 -17.08
N VAL A 263 -6.57 -1.74 -15.81
CA VAL A 263 -5.26 -1.67 -15.16
C VAL A 263 -5.29 -2.37 -13.80
N ALA A 264 -4.29 -3.22 -13.53
CA ALA A 264 -3.99 -3.75 -12.21
C ALA A 264 -2.66 -3.16 -11.74
N ALA A 265 -2.72 -2.24 -10.78
CA ALA A 265 -1.54 -1.66 -10.12
C ALA A 265 -1.15 -2.54 -8.94
N LEU A 266 0.00 -3.21 -9.04
CA LEU A 266 0.46 -4.23 -8.11
C LEU A 266 1.85 -3.94 -7.58
N ALA A 267 2.08 -4.20 -6.30
CA ALA A 267 3.38 -4.10 -5.67
C ALA A 267 4.31 -5.18 -6.23
N ILE A 268 5.53 -4.78 -6.62
CA ILE A 268 6.58 -5.68 -7.13
C ILE A 268 7.86 -5.61 -6.29
N GLY A 269 7.90 -4.81 -5.24
CA GLY A 269 9.03 -4.64 -4.31
C GLY A 269 8.72 -5.12 -2.90
N ALA A 270 9.72 -5.05 -2.02
CA ALA A 270 9.65 -5.45 -0.60
C ALA A 270 9.39 -6.95 -0.38
N TYR A 271 10.07 -7.84 -1.13
CA TYR A 271 9.83 -9.29 -1.07
C TYR A 271 10.97 -10.10 -0.41
N LEU A 272 12.09 -9.49 -0.01
CA LEU A 272 13.20 -10.17 0.68
C LEU A 272 13.45 -9.57 2.08
N PRO A 273 13.83 -10.41 3.07
CA PRO A 273 13.98 -11.87 2.99
C PRO A 273 12.61 -12.56 2.93
N ALA A 274 12.56 -13.67 2.20
CA ALA A 274 11.32 -14.38 1.87
C ALA A 274 10.50 -14.77 3.11
N GLU A 275 11.16 -15.28 4.14
CA GLU A 275 10.55 -15.76 5.38
C GLU A 275 9.86 -14.64 6.19
N ILE A 276 10.15 -13.38 5.90
CA ILE A 276 9.53 -12.23 6.57
C ILE A 276 8.52 -11.55 5.65
N MET A 277 8.90 -11.34 4.39
CA MET A 277 8.19 -10.45 3.49
C MET A 277 7.12 -11.14 2.65
N GLN A 278 7.36 -12.36 2.16
CA GLN A 278 6.45 -12.99 1.18
C GLN A 278 5.07 -13.39 1.73
N ALA A 279 4.92 -13.48 3.03
CA ALA A 279 3.59 -13.66 3.61
C ALA A 279 2.67 -12.44 3.39
N VAL A 280 3.25 -11.24 3.24
CA VAL A 280 2.56 -9.94 3.23
C VAL A 280 2.91 -9.06 2.02
N HIS A 281 3.85 -9.49 1.18
CA HIS A 281 4.23 -8.83 -0.07
C HIS A 281 4.41 -9.87 -1.18
N THR A 282 3.97 -9.57 -2.38
CA THR A 282 4.21 -10.41 -3.57
C THR A 282 5.64 -10.28 -4.07
N THR A 283 6.24 -11.38 -4.54
CA THR A 283 7.38 -11.28 -5.45
C THR A 283 6.90 -10.75 -6.81
N PRO A 284 7.80 -10.26 -7.69
CA PRO A 284 7.41 -9.86 -9.03
C PRO A 284 6.67 -10.97 -9.80
N GLU A 285 7.07 -12.24 -9.64
CA GLU A 285 6.42 -13.39 -10.28
C GLU A 285 5.01 -13.65 -9.72
N GLN A 286 4.85 -13.51 -8.39
CA GLN A 286 3.55 -13.62 -7.75
C GLN A 286 2.63 -12.45 -8.14
N ALA A 287 3.18 -11.25 -8.30
CA ALA A 287 2.42 -10.09 -8.79
C ALA A 287 1.93 -10.30 -10.23
N VAL A 288 2.76 -10.92 -11.11
CA VAL A 288 2.32 -11.32 -12.47
C VAL A 288 1.25 -12.43 -12.39
N GLN A 289 1.34 -13.37 -11.44
CA GLN A 289 0.27 -14.34 -11.23
C GLN A 289 -1.02 -13.66 -10.77
N ALA A 290 -0.93 -12.74 -9.83
CA ALA A 290 -2.08 -11.95 -9.37
C ALA A 290 -2.73 -11.15 -10.51
N PHE A 291 -1.92 -10.56 -11.39
CA PHE A 291 -2.39 -9.87 -12.59
C PHE A 291 -3.21 -10.78 -13.52
N VAL A 292 -2.76 -12.02 -13.72
CA VAL A 292 -3.49 -13.02 -14.50
C VAL A 292 -4.80 -13.42 -13.82
N ASP A 293 -4.76 -13.67 -12.50
CA ASP A 293 -5.92 -14.05 -11.70
C ASP A 293 -6.98 -12.93 -11.62
N LEU A 294 -6.56 -11.68 -11.71
CA LEU A 294 -7.42 -10.49 -11.75
C LEU A 294 -8.07 -10.24 -13.11
N ASP A 295 -7.71 -11.00 -14.15
CA ASP A 295 -8.11 -10.73 -15.54
C ASP A 295 -7.79 -9.28 -15.97
N GLY A 296 -6.58 -8.81 -15.62
CA GLY A 296 -6.13 -7.47 -15.94
C GLY A 296 -5.70 -7.33 -17.41
N ARG A 297 -5.95 -6.18 -18.05
CA ARG A 297 -5.45 -5.88 -19.39
C ARG A 297 -4.01 -5.37 -19.39
N VAL A 298 -3.70 -4.46 -18.45
CA VAL A 298 -2.37 -3.89 -18.25
C VAL A 298 -1.97 -4.06 -16.80
N MET A 299 -0.76 -4.54 -16.52
CA MET A 299 -0.16 -4.58 -15.19
C MET A 299 0.72 -3.35 -14.99
N LEU A 300 0.43 -2.53 -13.98
CA LEU A 300 1.30 -1.44 -13.54
C LEU A 300 2.10 -1.94 -12.33
N GLY A 301 3.43 -2.04 -12.49
CA GLY A 301 4.33 -2.42 -11.39
C GLY A 301 4.68 -1.20 -10.53
N MET A 302 4.28 -1.21 -9.26
CA MET A 302 4.53 -0.14 -8.28
C MET A 302 5.28 -0.66 -7.05
N HIS A 303 5.45 0.19 -6.02
CA HIS A 303 6.04 -0.14 -4.72
C HIS A 303 7.51 -0.57 -4.80
N TRP A 304 8.30 0.08 -5.68
CA TRP A 304 9.74 -0.12 -5.84
C TRP A 304 10.45 1.21 -6.10
N GLY A 305 11.77 1.25 -5.92
CA GLY A 305 12.60 2.40 -6.32
C GLY A 305 12.35 3.73 -5.59
N THR A 306 11.50 3.75 -4.56
CA THR A 306 11.17 4.97 -3.79
C THR A 306 11.75 4.94 -2.38
N PHE A 307 11.57 3.86 -1.66
CA PHE A 307 12.13 3.63 -0.33
C PHE A 307 12.91 2.33 -0.30
N ASP A 308 13.97 2.29 0.51
CA ASP A 308 14.75 1.09 0.78
C ASP A 308 14.16 0.33 1.97
N LEU A 309 13.13 -0.50 1.71
CA LEU A 309 12.34 -1.19 2.74
C LEU A 309 12.83 -2.60 3.07
N ALA A 310 13.44 -3.28 2.10
CA ALA A 310 13.71 -4.71 2.16
C ALA A 310 15.12 -5.06 1.63
N GLU A 311 15.45 -6.32 1.41
CA GLU A 311 16.84 -6.75 1.14
C GLU A 311 17.15 -7.01 -0.33
N GLU A 312 16.16 -7.08 -1.20
CA GLU A 312 16.37 -7.22 -2.63
C GLU A 312 17.19 -6.05 -3.23
N PRO A 313 17.91 -6.25 -4.32
CA PRO A 313 18.49 -5.16 -5.12
C PRO A 313 17.40 -4.17 -5.56
N LEU A 314 17.66 -2.87 -5.44
CA LEU A 314 16.65 -1.83 -5.66
C LEU A 314 16.18 -1.72 -7.11
N ASP A 315 16.95 -2.24 -8.06
CA ASP A 315 16.69 -2.28 -9.50
C ASP A 315 16.17 -3.64 -10.01
N GLU A 316 16.14 -4.65 -9.15
CA GLU A 316 15.74 -6.02 -9.53
C GLU A 316 14.23 -6.17 -9.81
N PRO A 317 13.29 -5.54 -9.06
CA PRO A 317 11.86 -5.80 -9.21
C PRO A 317 11.33 -5.64 -10.65
N PRO A 318 11.63 -4.55 -11.40
CA PRO A 318 11.18 -4.42 -12.78
C PRO A 318 11.80 -5.42 -13.74
N VAL A 319 13.03 -5.86 -13.47
CA VAL A 319 13.72 -6.87 -14.30
C VAL A 319 13.02 -8.22 -14.17
N ARG A 320 12.75 -8.65 -12.93
CA ARG A 320 12.03 -9.91 -12.65
C ARG A 320 10.60 -9.90 -13.19
N MET A 321 9.89 -8.77 -13.07
CA MET A 321 8.55 -8.64 -13.64
C MET A 321 8.57 -8.88 -15.17
N ARG A 322 9.51 -8.25 -15.91
CA ARG A 322 9.64 -8.46 -17.35
C ARG A 322 9.99 -9.90 -17.70
N ALA A 323 10.95 -10.49 -16.99
CA ALA A 323 11.37 -11.87 -17.19
C ALA A 323 10.19 -12.85 -16.98
N GLU A 324 9.33 -12.59 -16.01
CA GLU A 324 8.15 -13.42 -15.77
C GLU A 324 7.08 -13.26 -16.86
N PHE A 325 6.86 -12.06 -17.41
CA PHE A 325 6.02 -11.86 -18.58
C PHE A 325 6.53 -12.69 -19.78
N GLU A 326 7.83 -12.63 -20.04
CA GLU A 326 8.47 -13.42 -21.11
C GLU A 326 8.34 -14.93 -20.87
N ARG A 327 8.66 -15.40 -19.66
CA ARG A 327 8.55 -16.81 -19.28
C ARG A 327 7.13 -17.36 -19.49
N ARG A 328 6.11 -16.54 -19.20
CA ARG A 328 4.70 -16.90 -19.39
C ARG A 328 4.19 -16.66 -20.81
N ARG A 329 5.01 -16.11 -21.71
CA ARG A 329 4.62 -15.71 -23.07
C ARG A 329 3.44 -14.72 -23.07
N LEU A 330 3.37 -13.85 -22.07
CA LEU A 330 2.43 -12.75 -22.02
C LEU A 330 2.93 -11.62 -22.93
N ASP A 331 2.01 -10.87 -23.55
CA ASP A 331 2.36 -9.72 -24.37
C ASP A 331 3.13 -8.67 -23.53
N PRO A 332 4.39 -8.34 -23.88
CA PRO A 332 5.18 -7.35 -23.16
C PRO A 332 4.54 -5.95 -23.10
N ALA A 333 3.69 -5.60 -24.07
CA ALA A 333 2.97 -4.32 -24.09
C ALA A 333 1.98 -4.19 -22.90
N ARG A 334 1.57 -5.29 -22.29
CA ARG A 334 0.74 -5.33 -21.08
C ARG A 334 1.53 -5.08 -19.79
N ALA A 335 2.86 -5.15 -19.82
CA ALA A 335 3.73 -4.87 -18.67
C ALA A 335 4.08 -3.38 -18.64
N TRP A 336 3.40 -2.62 -17.82
CA TRP A 336 3.74 -1.22 -17.61
C TRP A 336 4.58 -1.05 -16.35
N ILE A 337 5.87 -0.75 -16.53
CA ILE A 337 6.80 -0.36 -15.48
C ILE A 337 7.08 1.12 -15.67
N PRO A 338 6.31 1.99 -15.00
CA PRO A 338 6.42 3.42 -15.21
C PRO A 338 7.74 3.97 -14.68
N LYS A 339 8.18 5.09 -15.24
CA LYS A 339 9.16 5.96 -14.62
C LYS A 339 8.46 6.84 -13.58
N ILE A 340 9.15 7.21 -12.52
CA ILE A 340 8.61 8.16 -11.54
C ILE A 340 8.27 9.49 -12.25
N GLY A 341 7.04 9.97 -12.13
CA GLY A 341 6.52 11.13 -12.85
C GLY A 341 5.86 10.83 -14.20
N GLU A 342 5.97 9.59 -14.70
CA GLU A 342 5.36 9.20 -15.98
C GLU A 342 3.83 9.21 -15.87
N THR A 343 3.20 9.83 -16.86
CA THR A 343 1.75 9.80 -17.07
C THR A 343 1.44 8.99 -18.33
N ARG A 344 0.47 8.10 -18.22
CA ARG A 344 -0.04 7.34 -19.37
C ARG A 344 -1.57 7.43 -19.43
N PRO A 345 -2.16 7.68 -20.60
CA PRO A 345 -3.60 7.49 -20.81
C PRO A 345 -3.96 6.01 -20.67
N TRP A 346 -5.18 5.72 -20.26
CA TRP A 346 -5.64 4.36 -20.01
C TRP A 346 -7.12 4.16 -20.32
#